data_af6211f507935824348dee012a33a0cc
#
_entry.id   af6211f507935824348dee012a33a0cc
#
_cell.length_a   1.000
_cell.length_b   1.000
_cell.length_c   1.000
_cell.angle_alpha   90.00
_cell.angle_beta   90.00
_cell.angle_gamma   90.00
#
_symmetry.space_group_name_H-M   'P 1'
#
loop_
_entity.id
_entity.type
_entity.pdbx_description
1 polymer ?
#
loop_
_entity_poly.entity_id
_entity_poly.type
_entity_poly.pdbx_seq_one_letter_code
_entity_poly.pdbx_strand_id
1 'polypeptide(L)'
;FKSRAVKSGDALDLGTNPTSGVAHRFEFLSAPNLHWPDTIFSFDHGTGILYTCDAFGLHYCSDDVFDVNPGAIAPDFRFYYECLMGPNARSVLQALKRMDGLPEITTIAVGHGPLLRHHLGTWVDDYRTWSSERSTGEAYAAVCYLSQVGFCDRISQAIARGIGKAGAAVQLVDLRATDAQELSALIGEAAAVVVPTWPSKADAELQASVGTLLAALKPKQWVGCYDAFSGDDTPIDTVAAQLRALGQPVGFEPLRIRQVPAAEDYQRCEEAGTDLGQLLTKAKTIAAMKSLDGDLDKALGRLSGGLY
;
A
#
# COMPACT_ATOMS: atom_id res chain seq x y z
N PHE A 1 -16.05 -8.99 -24.00
CA PHE A 1 -14.88 -8.12 -24.10
C PHE A 1 -13.62 -8.97 -23.97
N LYS A 2 -12.57 -8.62 -24.73
CA LYS A 2 -11.23 -9.13 -24.46
C LYS A 2 -10.58 -8.18 -23.47
N SER A 3 -10.20 -8.67 -22.30
CA SER A 3 -9.45 -7.90 -21.30
C SER A 3 -7.99 -8.34 -21.28
N ARG A 4 -7.09 -7.42 -20.99
CA ARG A 4 -5.67 -7.68 -20.75
C ARG A 4 -5.34 -7.11 -19.38
N ALA A 5 -4.87 -7.96 -18.48
CA ALA A 5 -4.28 -7.51 -17.23
C ALA A 5 -2.94 -6.82 -17.52
N VAL A 6 -2.66 -5.77 -16.81
CA VAL A 6 -1.40 -5.00 -16.93
C VAL A 6 -0.77 -4.82 -15.55
N LYS A 7 0.55 -4.71 -15.51
CA LYS A 7 1.35 -4.44 -14.31
C LYS A 7 2.30 -3.27 -14.56
N SER A 8 2.97 -2.78 -13.52
CA SER A 8 3.99 -1.72 -13.65
C SER A 8 5.03 -2.08 -14.69
N GLY A 9 5.30 -1.13 -15.58
CA GLY A 9 6.26 -1.27 -16.69
C GLY A 9 5.68 -1.91 -17.95
N ASP A 10 4.46 -2.46 -17.91
CA ASP A 10 3.79 -2.89 -19.14
C ASP A 10 3.44 -1.67 -19.99
N ALA A 11 3.47 -1.87 -21.32
CA ALA A 11 3.09 -0.83 -22.26
C ALA A 11 2.11 -1.33 -23.31
N LEU A 12 1.31 -0.40 -23.82
CA LEU A 12 0.36 -0.61 -24.91
C LEU A 12 0.53 0.47 -25.97
N ASP A 13 0.82 0.06 -27.18
CA ASP A 13 0.85 0.96 -28.33
C ASP A 13 -0.55 1.04 -28.95
N LEU A 14 -1.09 2.25 -29.01
CA LEU A 14 -2.38 2.54 -29.66
C LEU A 14 -2.23 3.09 -31.08
N GLY A 15 -0.98 3.23 -31.56
CA GLY A 15 -0.67 3.78 -32.87
C GLY A 15 -0.69 5.30 -32.92
N THR A 16 -0.68 5.84 -34.12
CA THR A 16 -0.61 7.29 -34.36
C THR A 16 -2.01 7.85 -34.65
N ASN A 17 -2.36 8.92 -33.96
CA ASN A 17 -3.59 9.66 -34.23
C ASN A 17 -3.51 10.30 -35.63
N PRO A 18 -4.41 9.97 -36.56
CA PRO A 18 -4.32 10.43 -37.94
C PRO A 18 -4.53 11.95 -38.08
N THR A 19 -5.13 12.60 -37.11
CA THR A 19 -5.41 14.04 -37.15
C THR A 19 -4.28 14.86 -36.56
N SER A 20 -3.73 14.45 -35.41
CA SER A 20 -2.67 15.18 -34.72
C SER A 20 -1.26 14.74 -35.13
N GLY A 21 -1.10 13.55 -35.71
CA GLY A 21 0.20 12.93 -35.96
C GLY A 21 0.93 12.42 -34.71
N VAL A 22 0.30 12.50 -33.55
CA VAL A 22 0.89 12.05 -32.29
C VAL A 22 0.77 10.53 -32.17
N ALA A 23 1.88 9.86 -31.89
CA ALA A 23 1.90 8.44 -31.55
C ALA A 23 1.59 8.25 -30.06
N HIS A 24 0.56 7.46 -29.76
CA HIS A 24 0.13 7.19 -28.40
C HIS A 24 0.63 5.82 -27.94
N ARG A 25 1.53 5.84 -26.96
CA ARG A 25 2.03 4.67 -26.27
C ARG A 25 1.80 4.86 -24.78
N PHE A 26 0.95 4.02 -24.21
CA PHE A 26 0.67 4.05 -22.78
C PHE A 26 1.63 3.13 -22.03
N GLU A 27 2.19 3.62 -20.93
CA GLU A 27 2.90 2.85 -19.93
C GLU A 27 2.07 2.83 -18.65
N PHE A 28 2.02 1.68 -17.98
CA PHE A 28 1.18 1.47 -16.79
C PHE A 28 2.04 1.40 -15.53
N LEU A 29 1.59 2.09 -14.47
CA LEU A 29 2.20 2.08 -13.16
C LEU A 29 1.18 1.61 -12.14
N SER A 30 1.46 0.52 -11.45
CA SER A 30 0.62 0.06 -10.35
C SER A 30 0.66 1.08 -9.21
N ALA A 31 -0.51 1.51 -8.74
CA ALA A 31 -0.67 2.49 -7.68
C ALA A 31 -1.72 2.00 -6.66
N PRO A 32 -1.55 0.79 -6.08
CA PRO A 32 -2.54 0.15 -5.25
C PRO A 32 -2.88 1.02 -4.04
N ASN A 33 -4.16 1.03 -3.66
CA ASN A 33 -4.70 1.79 -2.53
C ASN A 33 -4.70 3.32 -2.70
N LEU A 34 -4.67 3.83 -3.95
CA LEU A 34 -4.78 5.25 -4.26
C LEU A 34 -6.07 5.60 -5.05
N HIS A 35 -7.33 5.53 -4.46
CA HIS A 35 -7.53 4.93 -3.13
C HIS A 35 -8.09 3.50 -3.23
N TRP A 36 -8.35 3.00 -4.44
CA TRP A 36 -8.80 1.63 -4.68
C TRP A 36 -7.62 0.65 -4.75
N PRO A 37 -7.82 -0.63 -4.34
CA PRO A 37 -6.73 -1.62 -4.30
C PRO A 37 -6.11 -1.92 -5.66
N ASP A 38 -6.88 -1.77 -6.73
CA ASP A 38 -6.52 -2.06 -8.12
C ASP A 38 -6.20 -0.79 -8.92
N THR A 39 -6.01 0.36 -8.26
CA THR A 39 -5.66 1.60 -8.95
C THR A 39 -4.38 1.43 -9.75
N ILE A 40 -4.43 1.91 -10.98
CA ILE A 40 -3.31 1.96 -11.91
C ILE A 40 -3.21 3.35 -12.52
N PHE A 41 -2.00 3.87 -12.62
CA PHE A 41 -1.74 5.08 -13.39
C PHE A 41 -1.40 4.70 -14.82
N SER A 42 -1.73 5.56 -15.77
CA SER A 42 -1.44 5.36 -17.19
C SER A 42 -0.75 6.60 -17.74
N PHE A 43 0.48 6.44 -18.21
CA PHE A 43 1.26 7.54 -18.80
C PHE A 43 1.29 7.43 -20.32
N ASP A 44 0.87 8.47 -21.00
CA ASP A 44 0.94 8.57 -22.46
C ASP A 44 2.24 9.26 -22.89
N HIS A 45 3.17 8.48 -23.42
CA HIS A 45 4.46 8.98 -23.92
C HIS A 45 4.33 10.00 -25.07
N GLY A 46 3.21 9.96 -25.83
CA GLY A 46 2.98 10.88 -26.93
C GLY A 46 2.64 12.30 -26.50
N THR A 47 2.00 12.45 -25.36
CA THR A 47 1.52 13.74 -24.85
C THR A 47 2.17 14.16 -23.54
N GLY A 48 2.84 13.27 -22.85
CA GLY A 48 3.35 13.52 -21.50
C GLY A 48 2.27 13.60 -20.43
N ILE A 49 1.07 13.08 -20.70
CA ILE A 49 -0.05 13.11 -19.75
C ILE A 49 -0.03 11.85 -18.89
N LEU A 50 -0.09 12.05 -17.57
CA LEU A 50 -0.27 10.99 -16.57
C LEU A 50 -1.72 10.99 -16.09
N TYR A 51 -2.42 9.89 -16.29
CA TYR A 51 -3.79 9.66 -15.81
C TYR A 51 -3.72 8.92 -14.47
N THR A 52 -4.22 9.54 -13.41
CA THR A 52 -4.02 9.05 -12.03
C THR A 52 -5.30 8.60 -11.33
N CYS A 53 -6.45 8.58 -12.04
CA CYS A 53 -7.74 8.37 -11.40
C CYS A 53 -7.93 9.38 -10.26
N ASP A 54 -8.17 8.92 -9.03
CA ASP A 54 -8.47 9.77 -7.88
C ASP A 54 -7.22 10.34 -7.19
N ALA A 55 -6.04 9.76 -7.41
CA ALA A 55 -4.82 10.33 -6.86
C ALA A 55 -4.53 11.71 -7.46
N PHE A 56 -4.09 12.64 -6.63
CA PHE A 56 -3.94 14.07 -6.96
C PHE A 56 -5.26 14.80 -7.24
N GLY A 57 -6.40 14.14 -7.04
CA GLY A 57 -7.72 14.75 -7.20
C GLY A 57 -8.07 15.70 -6.07
N LEU A 58 -9.14 16.47 -6.27
CA LEU A 58 -9.75 17.33 -5.26
C LEU A 58 -11.22 17.59 -5.62
N HIS A 59 -12.03 17.84 -4.60
CA HIS A 59 -13.42 18.23 -4.80
C HIS A 59 -13.54 19.75 -4.88
N TYR A 60 -13.18 20.30 -6.02
CA TYR A 60 -13.22 21.72 -6.31
C TYR A 60 -13.85 21.96 -7.68
N CYS A 61 -14.77 22.92 -7.78
CA CYS A 61 -15.44 23.28 -9.02
C CYS A 61 -15.04 24.70 -9.41
N SER A 62 -14.57 24.86 -10.64
CA SER A 62 -14.25 26.15 -11.26
C SER A 62 -14.51 26.06 -12.75
N ASP A 63 -14.58 27.20 -13.42
CA ASP A 63 -14.64 27.27 -14.88
C ASP A 63 -13.26 27.00 -15.52
N ASP A 64 -12.18 27.02 -14.74
CA ASP A 64 -10.84 26.73 -15.21
C ASP A 64 -10.62 25.22 -15.35
N VAL A 65 -10.16 24.81 -16.52
CA VAL A 65 -9.82 23.39 -16.79
C VAL A 65 -8.52 22.99 -16.08
N PHE A 66 -7.62 23.94 -15.83
CA PHE A 66 -6.31 23.71 -15.24
C PHE A 66 -6.13 24.46 -13.92
N ASP A 67 -5.10 24.08 -13.17
CA ASP A 67 -4.70 24.61 -11.87
C ASP A 67 -4.07 26.02 -11.94
N VAL A 68 -4.79 26.99 -12.54
CA VAL A 68 -4.30 28.37 -12.74
C VAL A 68 -4.23 29.18 -11.44
N ASN A 69 -5.02 28.83 -10.42
CA ASN A 69 -5.05 29.50 -9.13
C ASN A 69 -4.73 28.52 -7.98
N PRO A 70 -3.45 28.21 -7.73
CA PRO A 70 -3.07 27.22 -6.74
C PRO A 70 -3.52 27.59 -5.32
N GLY A 71 -3.55 28.88 -4.98
CA GLY A 71 -3.99 29.32 -3.65
C GLY A 71 -5.46 29.03 -3.36
N ALA A 72 -6.33 29.05 -4.39
CA ALA A 72 -7.73 28.72 -4.23
C ALA A 72 -7.97 27.22 -4.06
N ILE A 73 -7.17 26.38 -4.71
CA ILE A 73 -7.37 24.91 -4.71
C ILE A 73 -6.58 24.21 -3.61
N ALA A 74 -5.52 24.80 -3.08
CA ALA A 74 -4.65 24.14 -2.09
C ALA A 74 -5.38 23.62 -0.84
N PRO A 75 -6.35 24.34 -0.23
CA PRO A 75 -7.08 23.83 0.92
C PRO A 75 -7.86 22.55 0.61
N ASP A 76 -8.58 22.49 -0.53
CA ASP A 76 -9.35 21.33 -0.94
C ASP A 76 -8.45 20.18 -1.38
N PHE A 77 -7.33 20.47 -2.02
CA PHE A 77 -6.31 19.49 -2.39
C PHE A 77 -5.71 18.82 -1.14
N ARG A 78 -5.37 19.60 -0.11
CA ARG A 78 -4.90 19.07 1.17
C ARG A 78 -5.96 18.24 1.86
N PHE A 79 -7.19 18.73 1.93
CA PHE A 79 -8.31 18.01 2.57
C PHE A 79 -8.58 16.67 1.87
N TYR A 80 -8.61 16.66 0.54
CA TYR A 80 -8.80 15.45 -0.25
C TYR A 80 -7.67 14.43 0.01
N TYR A 81 -6.41 14.90 0.01
CA TYR A 81 -5.27 14.07 0.39
C TYR A 81 -5.45 13.44 1.78
N GLU A 82 -5.79 14.23 2.78
CA GLU A 82 -5.91 13.76 4.16
C GLU A 82 -7.01 12.70 4.33
N CYS A 83 -8.11 12.85 3.61
CA CYS A 83 -9.23 11.92 3.68
C CYS A 83 -9.00 10.61 2.95
N LEU A 84 -8.39 10.64 1.75
CA LEU A 84 -8.37 9.50 0.83
C LEU A 84 -6.97 8.92 0.62
N MET A 85 -5.95 9.75 0.54
CA MET A 85 -4.58 9.34 0.24
C MET A 85 -3.72 9.16 1.48
N GLY A 86 -3.86 10.06 2.44
CA GLY A 86 -3.09 10.06 3.67
C GLY A 86 -3.17 8.76 4.49
N PRO A 87 -4.32 8.08 4.59
CA PRO A 87 -4.39 6.75 5.20
C PRO A 87 -3.47 5.72 4.54
N ASN A 88 -3.15 5.92 3.25
CA ASN A 88 -2.30 5.07 2.44
C ASN A 88 -0.97 5.75 2.07
N ALA A 89 -0.41 6.58 2.95
CA ALA A 89 0.78 7.41 2.68
C ALA A 89 1.97 6.62 2.12
N ARG A 90 2.19 5.37 2.56
CA ARG A 90 3.24 4.50 2.01
C ARG A 90 2.98 4.13 0.56
N SER A 91 1.71 3.84 0.19
CA SER A 91 1.33 3.61 -1.21
C SER A 91 1.54 4.85 -2.07
N VAL A 92 1.29 6.06 -1.52
CA VAL A 92 1.61 7.32 -2.19
C VAL A 92 3.11 7.41 -2.49
N LEU A 93 3.98 7.16 -1.50
CA LEU A 93 5.44 7.21 -1.70
C LEU A 93 5.91 6.20 -2.75
N GLN A 94 5.33 5.00 -2.79
CA GLN A 94 5.64 4.00 -3.80
C GLN A 94 5.21 4.43 -5.20
N ALA A 95 4.00 5.01 -5.34
CA ALA A 95 3.54 5.54 -6.62
C ALA A 95 4.43 6.69 -7.10
N LEU A 96 4.80 7.62 -6.22
CA LEU A 96 5.72 8.72 -6.51
C LEU A 96 7.09 8.21 -6.98
N LYS A 97 7.64 7.19 -6.32
CA LYS A 97 8.90 6.55 -6.74
C LYS A 97 8.82 5.97 -8.16
N ARG A 98 7.68 5.37 -8.53
CA ARG A 98 7.45 4.88 -9.90
C ARG A 98 7.32 6.03 -10.90
N MET A 99 6.65 7.13 -10.51
CA MET A 99 6.54 8.34 -11.32
C MET A 99 7.91 8.98 -11.59
N ASP A 100 8.85 8.94 -10.64
CA ASP A 100 10.21 9.46 -10.79
C ASP A 100 10.98 8.75 -11.94
N GLY A 101 10.56 7.55 -12.33
CA GLY A 101 11.12 6.79 -13.47
C GLY A 101 10.54 7.15 -14.84
N LEU A 102 9.48 7.95 -14.89
CA LEU A 102 8.84 8.37 -16.15
C LEU A 102 9.62 9.51 -16.82
N PRO A 103 9.44 9.69 -18.14
CA PRO A 103 9.82 10.93 -18.82
C PRO A 103 9.07 12.14 -18.22
N GLU A 104 9.37 13.34 -18.73
CA GLU A 104 8.71 14.56 -18.29
C GLU A 104 7.18 14.45 -18.34
N ILE A 105 6.55 14.60 -17.17
CA ILE A 105 5.10 14.68 -17.04
C ILE A 105 4.69 16.12 -17.28
N THR A 106 3.89 16.39 -18.31
CA THR A 106 3.42 17.73 -18.66
C THR A 106 2.08 18.07 -17.98
N THR A 107 1.29 17.06 -17.66
CA THR A 107 -0.03 17.21 -17.05
C THR A 107 -0.38 15.95 -16.25
N ILE A 108 -0.94 16.13 -15.07
CA ILE A 108 -1.62 15.05 -14.34
C ILE A 108 -3.13 15.24 -14.59
N ALA A 109 -3.73 14.22 -15.23
CA ALA A 109 -5.16 14.16 -15.51
C ALA A 109 -5.84 13.34 -14.42
N VAL A 110 -6.54 14.05 -13.54
CA VAL A 110 -7.21 13.51 -12.35
C VAL A 110 -8.67 13.16 -12.64
N GLY A 111 -9.26 12.30 -11.79
CA GLY A 111 -10.69 11.96 -11.88
C GLY A 111 -11.63 13.05 -11.35
N HIS A 112 -11.15 13.91 -10.47
CA HIS A 112 -11.92 14.97 -9.80
C HIS A 112 -11.12 16.27 -9.73
N GLY A 113 -11.76 17.42 -10.05
CA GLY A 113 -11.16 18.74 -9.97
C GLY A 113 -10.41 19.15 -11.25
N PRO A 114 -9.69 20.28 -11.24
CA PRO A 114 -8.93 20.75 -12.39
C PRO A 114 -7.73 19.84 -12.70
N LEU A 115 -7.35 19.78 -13.97
CA LEU A 115 -6.15 19.10 -14.40
C LEU A 115 -4.92 19.86 -13.88
N LEU A 116 -3.93 19.14 -13.38
CA LEU A 116 -2.71 19.75 -12.84
C LEU A 116 -1.66 19.89 -13.93
N ARG A 117 -1.26 21.12 -14.23
CA ARG A 117 -0.27 21.46 -15.27
C ARG A 117 0.69 22.57 -14.87
N HIS A 118 0.17 23.63 -14.27
CA HIS A 118 0.96 24.84 -14.04
C HIS A 118 1.84 24.77 -12.79
N HIS A 119 1.43 23.96 -11.82
CA HIS A 119 2.10 23.83 -10.52
C HIS A 119 2.44 22.37 -10.16
N LEU A 120 2.71 21.52 -11.16
CA LEU A 120 2.95 20.08 -10.98
C LEU A 120 3.97 19.76 -9.90
N GLY A 121 5.12 20.45 -9.92
CA GLY A 121 6.18 20.24 -8.92
C GLY A 121 5.67 20.45 -7.51
N THR A 122 4.90 21.53 -7.28
CA THR A 122 4.34 21.84 -5.96
C THR A 122 3.41 20.73 -5.49
N TRP A 123 2.48 20.28 -6.33
CA TRP A 123 1.50 19.25 -5.95
C TRP A 123 2.13 17.89 -5.67
N VAL A 124 3.14 17.52 -6.46
CA VAL A 124 3.92 16.27 -6.27
C VAL A 124 4.77 16.36 -5.00
N ASP A 125 5.42 17.50 -4.75
CA ASP A 125 6.23 17.72 -3.56
C ASP A 125 5.39 17.77 -2.28
N ASP A 126 4.19 18.34 -2.34
CA ASP A 126 3.21 18.30 -1.26
C ASP A 126 2.83 16.87 -0.90
N TYR A 127 2.45 16.05 -1.87
CA TYR A 127 2.14 14.63 -1.66
C TYR A 127 3.33 13.88 -1.06
N ARG A 128 4.54 14.14 -1.56
CA ARG A 128 5.78 13.53 -1.06
C ARG A 128 6.05 13.92 0.40
N THR A 129 5.94 15.20 0.70
CA THR A 129 6.18 15.75 2.05
C THR A 129 5.17 15.18 3.05
N TRP A 130 3.89 15.30 2.75
CA TRP A 130 2.82 14.85 3.64
C TRP A 130 2.87 13.34 3.87
N SER A 131 3.20 12.58 2.83
CA SER A 131 3.30 11.12 2.95
C SER A 131 4.54 10.69 3.73
N SER A 132 5.66 11.39 3.56
CA SER A 132 6.88 11.13 4.32
C SER A 132 6.68 11.42 5.81
N GLU A 133 6.06 12.54 6.16
CA GLU A 133 5.74 12.90 7.54
C GLU A 133 4.85 11.84 8.22
N ARG A 134 3.80 11.38 7.50
CA ARG A 134 2.90 10.34 8.02
C ARG A 134 3.55 8.96 8.15
N SER A 135 4.48 8.63 7.26
CA SER A 135 5.10 7.30 7.19
C SER A 135 6.28 7.14 8.15
N THR A 136 6.87 8.24 8.60
CA THR A 136 8.10 8.24 9.41
C THR A 136 7.82 7.67 10.80
N GLY A 137 8.54 6.58 11.13
CA GLY A 137 8.49 5.96 12.47
C GLY A 137 7.19 5.24 12.82
N GLU A 138 6.22 5.14 11.92
CA GLU A 138 4.99 4.42 12.17
C GLU A 138 5.15 2.92 11.89
N ALA A 139 4.96 2.11 12.94
CA ALA A 139 4.87 0.66 12.79
C ALA A 139 3.61 0.28 12.00
N TYR A 140 3.74 -0.59 11.00
CA TYR A 140 2.64 -0.99 10.15
C TYR A 140 2.56 -2.51 9.97
N ALA A 141 1.40 -2.99 9.54
CA ALA A 141 1.20 -4.34 9.07
C ALA A 141 1.25 -4.39 7.52
N ALA A 142 2.09 -5.25 6.96
CA ALA A 142 2.06 -5.61 5.56
C ALA A 142 1.05 -6.73 5.35
N VAL A 143 -0.04 -6.47 4.63
CA VAL A 143 -1.03 -7.47 4.27
C VAL A 143 -0.82 -7.86 2.82
N CYS A 144 -0.16 -9.00 2.60
CA CYS A 144 0.14 -9.52 1.28
C CYS A 144 -1.09 -10.16 0.66
N TYR A 145 -1.23 -10.06 -0.66
CA TYR A 145 -2.27 -10.71 -1.43
C TYR A 145 -1.78 -11.11 -2.82
N LEU A 146 -2.58 -11.90 -3.51
CA LEU A 146 -2.35 -12.33 -4.88
C LEU A 146 -3.46 -11.76 -5.75
N SER A 147 -3.14 -10.79 -6.59
CA SER A 147 -4.08 -10.29 -7.59
C SER A 147 -4.50 -11.41 -8.54
N GLN A 148 -5.75 -11.34 -9.01
CA GLN A 148 -6.35 -12.29 -9.95
C GLN A 148 -6.45 -13.77 -9.44
N VAL A 149 -6.32 -13.97 -8.14
CA VAL A 149 -6.43 -15.29 -7.53
C VAL A 149 -7.58 -15.32 -6.55
N GLY A 150 -8.68 -15.98 -6.95
CA GLY A 150 -9.85 -16.18 -6.09
C GLY A 150 -10.41 -14.88 -5.52
N PHE A 151 -10.57 -14.84 -4.20
CA PHE A 151 -11.06 -13.68 -3.45
C PHE A 151 -9.95 -13.04 -2.59
N CYS A 152 -8.69 -13.31 -2.93
CA CYS A 152 -7.52 -12.93 -2.15
C CYS A 152 -7.46 -11.42 -1.89
N ASP A 153 -7.77 -10.62 -2.91
CA ASP A 153 -7.86 -9.16 -2.84
C ASP A 153 -8.91 -8.68 -1.82
N ARG A 154 -10.13 -9.24 -1.86
CA ARG A 154 -11.23 -8.85 -0.97
C ARG A 154 -11.00 -9.29 0.47
N ILE A 155 -10.42 -10.47 0.67
CA ILE A 155 -10.06 -10.99 1.98
C ILE A 155 -8.98 -10.12 2.61
N SER A 156 -7.91 -9.83 1.88
CA SER A 156 -6.85 -8.96 2.35
C SER A 156 -7.34 -7.55 2.73
N GLN A 157 -8.28 -7.00 1.96
CA GLN A 157 -8.93 -5.72 2.28
C GLN A 157 -9.77 -5.79 3.56
N ALA A 158 -10.48 -6.90 3.81
CA ALA A 158 -11.23 -7.07 5.05
C ALA A 158 -10.28 -7.12 6.27
N ILE A 159 -9.17 -7.86 6.17
CA ILE A 159 -8.14 -7.89 7.20
C ILE A 159 -7.55 -6.48 7.40
N ALA A 160 -7.20 -5.79 6.32
CA ALA A 160 -6.64 -4.44 6.37
C ALA A 160 -7.59 -3.42 7.03
N ARG A 161 -8.91 -3.50 6.73
CA ARG A 161 -9.91 -2.67 7.41
C ARG A 161 -9.92 -2.90 8.91
N GLY A 162 -9.84 -4.16 9.35
CA GLY A 162 -9.77 -4.48 10.78
C GLY A 162 -8.54 -3.88 11.45
N ILE A 163 -7.37 -3.99 10.83
CA ILE A 163 -6.11 -3.40 11.32
C ILE A 163 -6.26 -1.88 11.45
N GLY A 164 -6.80 -1.22 10.41
CA GLY A 164 -7.04 0.22 10.40
C GLY A 164 -8.04 0.67 11.47
N LYS A 165 -9.13 -0.09 11.70
CA LYS A 165 -10.09 0.18 12.78
C LYS A 165 -9.47 0.14 14.19
N ALA A 166 -8.44 -0.67 14.38
CA ALA A 166 -7.66 -0.71 15.62
C ALA A 166 -6.64 0.44 15.75
N GLY A 167 -6.55 1.33 14.78
CA GLY A 167 -5.65 2.48 14.77
C GLY A 167 -4.20 2.14 14.41
N ALA A 168 -3.94 0.98 13.80
CA ALA A 168 -2.63 0.62 13.29
C ALA A 168 -2.53 0.93 11.78
N ALA A 169 -1.35 1.36 11.34
CA ALA A 169 -1.09 1.55 9.92
C ALA A 169 -1.05 0.20 9.19
N VAL A 170 -1.50 0.20 7.94
CA VAL A 170 -1.55 -1.00 7.12
C VAL A 170 -1.10 -0.70 5.69
N GLN A 171 -0.36 -1.65 5.10
CA GLN A 171 0.04 -1.61 3.70
C GLN A 171 -0.42 -2.90 3.02
N LEU A 172 -1.25 -2.76 1.97
CA LEU A 172 -1.58 -3.88 1.09
C LEU A 172 -0.45 -4.10 0.08
N VAL A 173 0.00 -5.33 -0.08
CA VAL A 173 1.15 -5.70 -0.93
C VAL A 173 0.75 -6.80 -1.90
N ASP A 174 0.68 -6.46 -3.18
CA ASP A 174 0.43 -7.45 -4.24
C ASP A 174 1.73 -8.20 -4.58
N LEU A 175 1.77 -9.48 -4.26
CA LEU A 175 2.95 -10.32 -4.52
C LEU A 175 3.26 -10.53 -6.01
N ARG A 176 2.29 -10.27 -6.91
CA ARG A 176 2.50 -10.37 -8.36
C ARG A 176 2.93 -9.06 -9.01
N ALA A 177 2.59 -7.93 -8.40
CA ALA A 177 2.86 -6.61 -8.97
C ALA A 177 4.05 -5.89 -8.32
N THR A 178 4.49 -6.35 -7.14
CA THR A 178 5.59 -5.74 -6.38
C THR A 178 6.92 -6.39 -6.77
N ASP A 179 7.91 -5.57 -7.15
CA ASP A 179 9.24 -6.09 -7.45
C ASP A 179 9.96 -6.62 -6.20
N ALA A 180 10.96 -7.48 -6.40
CA ALA A 180 11.63 -8.19 -5.31
C ALA A 180 12.34 -7.25 -4.31
N GLN A 181 12.91 -6.14 -4.77
CA GLN A 181 13.59 -5.17 -3.91
C GLN A 181 12.58 -4.40 -3.05
N GLU A 182 11.51 -3.92 -3.67
CA GLU A 182 10.41 -3.25 -2.98
C GLU A 182 9.74 -4.19 -1.97
N LEU A 183 9.44 -5.43 -2.38
CA LEU A 183 8.85 -6.45 -1.52
C LEU A 183 9.73 -6.71 -0.29
N SER A 184 11.03 -6.92 -0.50
CA SER A 184 11.98 -7.15 0.59
C SER A 184 12.02 -5.99 1.58
N ALA A 185 12.00 -4.75 1.09
CA ALA A 185 11.98 -3.56 1.94
C ALA A 185 10.67 -3.47 2.75
N LEU A 186 9.50 -3.60 2.08
CA LEU A 186 8.19 -3.54 2.71
C LEU A 186 8.03 -4.62 3.81
N ILE A 187 8.41 -5.86 3.52
CA ILE A 187 8.32 -6.94 4.51
C ILE A 187 9.31 -6.72 5.64
N GLY A 188 10.54 -6.33 5.32
CA GLY A 188 11.60 -6.14 6.33
C GLY A 188 11.35 -4.97 7.30
N GLU A 189 10.54 -3.98 6.93
CA GLU A 189 10.19 -2.83 7.76
C GLU A 189 8.87 -3.00 8.52
N ALA A 190 8.03 -3.95 8.11
CA ALA A 190 6.74 -4.18 8.74
C ALA A 190 6.87 -4.70 10.17
N ALA A 191 6.00 -4.28 11.08
CA ALA A 191 5.89 -4.83 12.41
C ALA A 191 5.07 -6.13 12.45
N ALA A 192 4.20 -6.30 11.47
CA ALA A 192 3.43 -7.51 11.24
C ALA A 192 3.34 -7.83 9.74
N VAL A 193 3.24 -9.11 9.40
CA VAL A 193 3.08 -9.58 8.03
C VAL A 193 1.96 -10.59 7.94
N VAL A 194 0.98 -10.33 7.09
CA VAL A 194 -0.12 -11.26 6.81
C VAL A 194 0.12 -11.89 5.44
N VAL A 195 0.18 -13.22 5.41
CA VAL A 195 0.60 -14.00 4.25
C VAL A 195 -0.59 -14.75 3.66
N PRO A 196 -0.90 -14.59 2.37
CA PRO A 196 -1.86 -15.46 1.69
C PRO A 196 -1.26 -16.85 1.50
N THR A 197 -2.09 -17.88 1.45
CA THR A 197 -1.65 -19.15 0.85
C THR A 197 -1.59 -19.01 -0.66
N TRP A 198 -0.83 -19.87 -1.31
CA TRP A 198 -0.66 -19.87 -2.77
C TRP A 198 -0.90 -21.26 -3.36
N PRO A 199 -1.24 -21.35 -4.66
CA PRO A 199 -1.44 -22.63 -5.30
C PRO A 199 -0.19 -23.52 -5.23
N SER A 200 -0.35 -24.82 -5.03
CA SER A 200 0.75 -25.79 -5.03
C SER A 200 1.53 -25.80 -6.36
N LYS A 201 0.86 -25.43 -7.46
CA LYS A 201 1.44 -25.25 -8.80
C LYS A 201 1.61 -23.78 -9.15
N ALA A 202 2.18 -22.98 -8.24
CA ALA A 202 2.53 -21.60 -8.50
C ALA A 202 3.56 -21.53 -9.64
N ASP A 203 3.42 -20.51 -10.50
CA ASP A 203 4.43 -20.19 -11.51
C ASP A 203 5.74 -19.73 -10.87
N ALA A 204 6.82 -19.70 -11.66
CA ALA A 204 8.15 -19.36 -11.16
C ALA A 204 8.21 -17.92 -10.58
N GLU A 205 7.45 -16.98 -11.14
CA GLU A 205 7.39 -15.59 -10.68
C GLU A 205 6.78 -15.51 -9.27
N LEU A 206 5.66 -16.18 -9.04
CA LEU A 206 5.03 -16.22 -7.72
C LEU A 206 5.88 -16.97 -6.69
N GLN A 207 6.53 -18.08 -7.09
CA GLN A 207 7.47 -18.79 -6.21
C GLN A 207 8.65 -17.90 -5.79
N ALA A 208 9.18 -17.11 -6.70
CA ALA A 208 10.25 -16.15 -6.40
C ALA A 208 9.77 -15.06 -5.43
N SER A 209 8.57 -14.51 -5.64
CA SER A 209 7.98 -13.49 -4.74
C SER A 209 7.75 -14.04 -3.33
N VAL A 210 7.22 -15.25 -3.22
CA VAL A 210 7.04 -15.93 -1.92
C VAL A 210 8.40 -16.20 -1.26
N GLY A 211 9.39 -16.64 -2.02
CA GLY A 211 10.76 -16.83 -1.51
C GLY A 211 11.35 -15.53 -0.97
N THR A 212 11.18 -14.42 -1.69
CA THR A 212 11.60 -13.08 -1.27
C THR A 212 10.89 -12.64 0.01
N LEU A 213 9.56 -12.84 0.09
CA LEU A 213 8.77 -12.53 1.28
C LEU A 213 9.31 -13.27 2.51
N LEU A 214 9.45 -14.60 2.40
CA LEU A 214 9.93 -15.43 3.53
C LEU A 214 11.35 -15.08 3.95
N ALA A 215 12.23 -14.78 2.99
CA ALA A 215 13.62 -14.38 3.26
C ALA A 215 13.73 -12.98 3.90
N ALA A 216 12.76 -12.09 3.63
CA ALA A 216 12.74 -10.74 4.17
C ALA A 216 12.15 -10.64 5.59
N LEU A 217 11.50 -11.70 6.09
CA LEU A 217 10.96 -11.74 7.46
C LEU A 217 12.07 -11.55 8.49
N LYS A 218 11.86 -10.62 9.41
CA LYS A 218 12.77 -10.36 10.54
C LYS A 218 12.23 -11.01 11.81
N PRO A 219 13.11 -11.39 12.76
CA PRO A 219 12.70 -11.94 14.04
C PRO A 219 11.72 -11.03 14.78
N LYS A 220 10.72 -11.63 15.43
CA LYS A 220 9.69 -10.94 16.25
C LYS A 220 8.64 -10.13 15.48
N GLN A 221 8.57 -10.23 14.16
CA GLN A 221 7.41 -9.72 13.43
C GLN A 221 6.19 -10.59 13.73
N TRP A 222 5.05 -9.96 14.00
CA TRP A 222 3.80 -10.70 14.11
C TRP A 222 3.41 -11.27 12.75
N VAL A 223 2.95 -12.52 12.72
CA VAL A 223 2.51 -13.14 11.47
C VAL A 223 1.09 -13.65 11.58
N GLY A 224 0.36 -13.53 10.48
CA GLY A 224 -0.92 -14.17 10.24
C GLY A 224 -0.92 -14.84 8.88
N CYS A 225 -1.78 -15.81 8.65
CA CYS A 225 -1.98 -16.36 7.32
C CYS A 225 -3.46 -16.61 7.05
N TYR A 226 -3.82 -16.54 5.79
CA TYR A 226 -5.18 -16.75 5.33
C TYR A 226 -5.21 -17.55 4.03
N ASP A 227 -6.31 -18.26 3.85
CA ASP A 227 -6.58 -19.08 2.69
C ASP A 227 -7.61 -18.37 1.80
N ALA A 228 -7.34 -18.29 0.51
CA ALA A 228 -8.20 -17.62 -0.46
C ALA A 228 -8.66 -18.56 -1.59
N PHE A 229 -8.44 -19.86 -1.44
CA PHE A 229 -8.72 -20.84 -2.47
C PHE A 229 -9.85 -21.79 -2.10
N SER A 230 -10.69 -22.10 -3.09
CA SER A 230 -11.62 -23.23 -3.04
C SER A 230 -10.91 -24.47 -3.57
N GLY A 231 -10.44 -25.34 -2.69
CA GLY A 231 -9.84 -26.62 -3.11
C GLY A 231 -9.22 -27.38 -1.93
N ASP A 232 -9.07 -28.70 -2.11
CA ASP A 232 -8.53 -29.57 -1.06
C ASP A 232 -7.01 -29.44 -0.87
N ASP A 233 -6.33 -28.72 -1.77
CA ASP A 233 -4.87 -28.59 -1.81
C ASP A 233 -4.35 -27.30 -1.18
N THR A 234 -5.09 -26.67 -0.29
CA THR A 234 -4.64 -25.43 0.33
C THR A 234 -3.58 -25.68 1.39
N PRO A 235 -2.37 -25.15 1.21
CA PRO A 235 -1.27 -25.43 2.12
C PRO A 235 -1.27 -24.56 3.39
N ILE A 236 -2.44 -24.10 3.85
CA ILE A 236 -2.51 -23.17 4.99
C ILE A 236 -1.81 -23.71 6.24
N ASP A 237 -1.95 -25.01 6.51
CA ASP A 237 -1.27 -25.65 7.63
C ASP A 237 0.25 -25.69 7.42
N THR A 238 0.67 -25.91 6.18
CA THR A 238 2.10 -25.90 5.81
C THR A 238 2.67 -24.51 5.96
N VAL A 239 1.99 -23.46 5.47
CA VAL A 239 2.42 -22.05 5.62
C VAL A 239 2.46 -21.67 7.09
N ALA A 240 1.41 -21.98 7.86
CA ALA A 240 1.38 -21.70 9.30
C ALA A 240 2.51 -22.43 10.06
N ALA A 241 2.79 -23.69 9.70
CA ALA A 241 3.89 -24.44 10.30
C ALA A 241 5.27 -23.84 9.95
N GLN A 242 5.47 -23.40 8.71
CA GLN A 242 6.70 -22.73 8.29
C GLN A 242 6.91 -21.41 9.04
N LEU A 243 5.88 -20.56 9.16
CA LEU A 243 5.96 -19.30 9.91
C LEU A 243 6.29 -19.53 11.40
N ARG A 244 5.67 -20.55 12.02
CA ARG A 244 6.00 -20.95 13.39
C ARG A 244 7.43 -21.49 13.52
N ALA A 245 7.90 -22.27 12.55
CA ALA A 245 9.28 -22.81 12.53
C ALA A 245 10.33 -21.70 12.41
N LEU A 246 9.99 -20.56 11.77
CA LEU A 246 10.82 -19.36 11.72
C LEU A 246 10.83 -18.58 13.06
N GLY A 247 10.11 -19.05 14.08
CA GLY A 247 10.05 -18.41 15.40
C GLY A 247 9.24 -17.12 15.44
N GLN A 248 8.34 -16.92 14.47
CA GLN A 248 7.51 -15.71 14.41
C GLN A 248 6.33 -15.81 15.39
N PRO A 249 6.01 -14.73 16.15
CA PRO A 249 4.84 -14.70 17.00
C PRO A 249 3.57 -14.67 16.12
N VAL A 250 2.56 -15.44 16.53
CA VAL A 250 1.28 -15.55 15.81
C VAL A 250 0.39 -14.37 16.18
N GLY A 251 -0.06 -13.61 15.20
CA GLY A 251 -0.94 -12.46 15.36
C GLY A 251 -2.43 -12.83 15.41
N PHE A 252 -2.81 -13.87 14.66
CA PHE A 252 -4.13 -14.50 14.69
C PHE A 252 -4.07 -15.92 14.13
N GLU A 253 -5.03 -16.76 14.48
CA GLU A 253 -5.11 -18.13 13.98
C GLU A 253 -5.38 -18.18 12.46
N PRO A 254 -4.85 -19.17 11.72
CA PRO A 254 -5.02 -19.28 10.28
C PRO A 254 -6.49 -19.18 9.81
N LEU A 255 -6.80 -18.20 8.97
CA LEU A 255 -8.14 -17.98 8.45
C LEU A 255 -8.42 -18.91 7.27
N ARG A 256 -9.31 -19.88 7.47
CA ARG A 256 -9.71 -20.86 6.44
C ARG A 256 -10.98 -20.41 5.75
N ILE A 257 -10.85 -20.06 4.46
CA ILE A 257 -11.97 -19.63 3.61
C ILE A 257 -11.98 -20.50 2.37
N ARG A 258 -12.79 -21.56 2.39
CA ARG A 258 -12.74 -22.65 1.41
C ARG A 258 -13.71 -22.52 0.23
N GLN A 259 -14.58 -21.51 0.23
CA GLN A 259 -15.60 -21.30 -0.79
C GLN A 259 -15.69 -19.81 -1.13
N VAL A 260 -16.67 -19.45 -1.97
CA VAL A 260 -17.01 -18.04 -2.18
C VAL A 260 -17.31 -17.41 -0.81
N PRO A 261 -16.53 -16.40 -0.37
CA PRO A 261 -16.67 -15.83 0.97
C PRO A 261 -18.09 -15.26 1.18
N ALA A 262 -18.71 -15.65 2.28
CA ALA A 262 -19.95 -15.04 2.77
C ALA A 262 -19.65 -13.78 3.61
N ALA A 263 -20.69 -13.05 3.99
CA ALA A 263 -20.54 -11.85 4.84
C ALA A 263 -19.83 -12.16 6.17
N GLU A 264 -20.12 -13.32 6.75
CA GLU A 264 -19.52 -13.81 8.00
C GLU A 264 -18.01 -14.08 7.85
N ASP A 265 -17.57 -14.57 6.68
CA ASP A 265 -16.14 -14.78 6.41
C ASP A 265 -15.38 -13.45 6.36
N TYR A 266 -15.94 -12.43 5.71
CA TYR A 266 -15.35 -11.09 5.71
C TYR A 266 -15.33 -10.46 7.10
N GLN A 267 -16.38 -10.69 7.89
CA GLN A 267 -16.42 -10.23 9.29
C GLN A 267 -15.31 -10.91 10.11
N ARG A 268 -15.12 -12.22 10.00
CA ARG A 268 -14.02 -12.95 10.67
C ARG A 268 -12.64 -12.43 10.25
N CYS A 269 -12.47 -12.10 8.97
CA CYS A 269 -11.24 -11.50 8.47
C CYS A 269 -11.00 -10.12 9.09
N GLU A 270 -12.04 -9.30 9.21
CA GLU A 270 -11.96 -7.99 9.82
C GLU A 270 -11.69 -8.07 11.33
N GLU A 271 -12.30 -9.02 12.04
CA GLU A 271 -12.03 -9.30 13.45
C GLU A 271 -10.57 -9.71 13.68
N ALA A 272 -10.05 -10.66 12.89
CA ALA A 272 -8.64 -11.06 12.95
C ALA A 272 -7.67 -9.90 12.66
N GLY A 273 -8.03 -9.05 11.70
CA GLY A 273 -7.30 -7.80 11.43
C GLY A 273 -7.32 -6.84 12.62
N THR A 274 -8.47 -6.70 13.29
CA THR A 274 -8.62 -5.86 14.48
C THR A 274 -7.74 -6.36 15.62
N ASP A 275 -7.72 -7.69 15.86
CA ASP A 275 -6.88 -8.29 16.89
C ASP A 275 -5.39 -8.01 16.63
N LEU A 276 -4.93 -8.20 15.39
CA LEU A 276 -3.56 -7.90 14.98
C LEU A 276 -3.23 -6.40 15.16
N GLY A 277 -4.13 -5.51 14.74
CA GLY A 277 -3.97 -4.06 14.91
C GLY A 277 -3.86 -3.65 16.37
N GLN A 278 -4.64 -4.28 17.26
CA GLN A 278 -4.54 -4.04 18.72
C GLN A 278 -3.20 -4.50 19.30
N LEU A 279 -2.61 -5.59 18.80
CA LEU A 279 -1.27 -6.01 19.22
C LEU A 279 -0.23 -4.95 18.84
N LEU A 280 -0.32 -4.38 17.65
CA LEU A 280 0.60 -3.35 17.18
C LEU A 280 0.47 -2.04 17.96
N THR A 281 -0.76 -1.60 18.21
CA THR A 281 -1.01 -0.37 18.99
C THR A 281 -0.60 -0.49 20.44
N LYS A 282 -0.84 -1.63 21.09
CA LYS A 282 -0.35 -1.92 22.44
C LYS A 282 1.18 -1.92 22.49
N ALA A 283 1.84 -2.55 21.53
CA ALA A 283 3.31 -2.56 21.47
C ALA A 283 3.89 -1.15 21.33
N LYS A 284 3.26 -0.29 20.49
CA LYS A 284 3.62 1.12 20.32
C LYS A 284 3.48 1.90 21.64
N THR A 285 2.38 1.71 22.35
CA THR A 285 2.13 2.37 23.64
C THR A 285 3.15 1.98 24.70
N ILE A 286 3.46 0.68 24.81
CA ILE A 286 4.49 0.18 25.76
C ILE A 286 5.88 0.73 25.40
N ALA A 287 6.24 0.80 24.13
CA ALA A 287 7.51 1.37 23.69
C ALA A 287 7.60 2.88 24.02
N ALA A 288 6.52 3.63 23.79
CA ALA A 288 6.46 5.04 24.15
C ALA A 288 6.59 5.29 25.65
N MET A 289 5.92 4.50 26.50
CA MET A 289 6.04 4.59 27.95
C MET A 289 7.45 4.32 28.42
N LYS A 290 8.13 3.28 27.90
CA LYS A 290 9.53 2.97 28.24
C LYS A 290 10.50 4.08 27.81
N SER A 291 10.25 4.77 26.71
CA SER A 291 11.04 5.92 26.28
C SER A 291 10.88 7.09 27.25
N LEU A 292 9.65 7.38 27.70
CA LEU A 292 9.38 8.44 28.67
C LEU A 292 10.04 8.17 30.02
N ASP A 293 9.99 6.92 30.51
CA ASP A 293 10.66 6.53 31.75
C ASP A 293 12.20 6.70 31.64
N GLY A 294 12.79 6.28 30.51
CA GLY A 294 14.22 6.47 30.27
C GLY A 294 14.66 7.94 30.16
N ASP A 295 13.81 8.81 29.63
CA ASP A 295 14.09 10.24 29.56
C ASP A 295 13.89 10.94 30.93
N LEU A 296 12.94 10.47 31.73
CA LEU A 296 12.74 10.91 33.11
C LEU A 296 13.94 10.55 33.98
N ASP A 297 14.45 9.30 33.89
CA ASP A 297 15.63 8.84 34.62
C ASP A 297 16.89 9.65 34.25
N LYS A 298 17.05 9.97 32.95
CA LYS A 298 18.15 10.84 32.48
C LYS A 298 18.03 12.28 33.02
N ALA A 299 16.80 12.81 33.07
CA ALA A 299 16.54 14.14 33.62
C ALA A 299 16.80 14.20 35.13
N LEU A 300 16.37 13.21 35.89
CA LEU A 300 16.62 13.08 37.31
C LEU A 300 18.11 12.87 37.62
N GLY A 301 18.83 12.05 36.83
CA GLY A 301 20.27 11.89 36.93
C GLY A 301 21.05 13.19 36.70
N ARG A 302 20.62 14.08 35.83
CA ARG A 302 21.23 15.42 35.62
C ARG A 302 20.98 16.38 36.78
N LEU A 303 19.83 16.26 37.45
CA LEU A 303 19.49 17.07 38.62
C LEU A 303 20.25 16.63 39.87
N SER A 304 20.55 15.34 40.00
CA SER A 304 21.31 14.80 41.13
C SER A 304 22.84 14.91 40.99
N GLY A 305 23.36 15.07 39.76
CA GLY A 305 24.77 15.26 39.48
C GLY A 305 25.30 16.70 39.57
N GLY A 306 24.46 17.67 39.89
CA GLY A 306 24.79 19.11 39.98
C GLY A 306 25.01 19.64 41.40
N LEU A 307 25.14 18.77 42.39
CA LEU A 307 25.32 19.15 43.79
C LEU A 307 26.64 18.54 44.35
N TYR A 308 27.79 18.90 43.71
CA TYR A 308 29.11 18.83 44.35
C TYR A 308 30.02 19.93 43.78
#